data_356dbf98a8e6f62435d116da49b6de19
#
_entry.id   356dbf98a8e6f62435d116da49b6de19
#
_cell.length_a   1.000
_cell.length_b   1.000
_cell.length_c   1.000
_cell.angle_alpha   90.00
_cell.angle_beta   90.00
_cell.angle_gamma   90.00
#
_symmetry.space_group_name_H-M   'P 1'
#
loop_
_entity.id
_entity.type
_entity.pdbx_description
1 polymer ?
#
loop_
_entity_poly.entity_id
_entity_poly.type
_entity_poly.pdbx_seq_one_letter_code
_entity_poly.pdbx_strand_id
1 'polypeptide(L)'
;MRILKHDWKGGVATIIVESPDDLWILKTVIQPGDSVRGSTERKMKVGGGGGEGGSVVRKRMTLTVKAEKVEYAPDGSSLRVLGVITDGPDDVPRGEHHSLSLEPGSQITIMKESWPRYLVGKLEAATKQDAALLVLLFDREEAKLFGVTRRGVEELVRLRGKVAKKAVDEKQAVNFYQEIVAALAEHDARGKYSYIVAGAPAFWREYLEKELPAELRRKTVLTTISAVERTAIRELLARPEVAKLLRENSTMREMGLVEEALAGLAKGRLAYGLPEIEDAALQGNVAAIIVTENAIAKARNEGRAHQLEALLRQCESTRGEVHILGSDEAMGKIDGLGGVVAMKRW
;
A
#
# COMPACT_ATOMS: atom_id res chain seq x y z
N MET A 1 -6.14 -0.33 -4.94
CA MET A 1 -5.94 -1.68 -5.54
C MET A 1 -7.15 -2.08 -6.36
N ARG A 2 -6.95 -2.69 -7.50
CA ARG A 2 -8.04 -3.22 -8.33
C ARG A 2 -7.72 -4.65 -8.76
N ILE A 3 -8.64 -5.58 -8.46
CA ILE A 3 -8.55 -6.96 -8.93
C ILE A 3 -9.12 -6.98 -10.36
N LEU A 4 -8.29 -7.30 -11.36
CA LEU A 4 -8.69 -7.40 -12.75
C LEU A 4 -9.34 -8.74 -13.07
N LYS A 5 -8.73 -9.82 -12.56
CA LYS A 5 -9.14 -11.18 -12.78
C LYS A 5 -8.71 -12.02 -11.57
N HIS A 6 -9.54 -12.97 -11.18
CA HIS A 6 -9.16 -13.94 -10.17
C HIS A 6 -9.77 -15.31 -10.46
N ASP A 7 -9.06 -16.32 -10.03
CA ASP A 7 -9.52 -17.70 -9.86
C ASP A 7 -8.97 -18.20 -8.53
N TRP A 8 -9.77 -18.01 -7.47
CA TRP A 8 -9.35 -18.39 -6.12
C TRP A 8 -9.13 -19.89 -5.95
N LYS A 9 -9.85 -20.73 -6.75
CA LYS A 9 -9.69 -22.19 -6.73
C LYS A 9 -8.47 -22.63 -7.51
N GLY A 10 -8.24 -22.02 -8.68
CA GLY A 10 -7.05 -22.24 -9.50
C GLY A 10 -5.80 -21.52 -9.01
N GLY A 11 -5.90 -20.81 -7.89
CA GLY A 11 -4.72 -20.22 -7.25
C GLY A 11 -4.24 -18.90 -7.84
N VAL A 12 -4.99 -18.20 -8.70
CA VAL A 12 -4.50 -17.06 -9.49
C VAL A 12 -5.28 -15.78 -9.21
N ALA A 13 -4.57 -14.66 -9.03
CA ALA A 13 -5.16 -13.33 -8.97
C ALA A 13 -4.31 -12.31 -9.74
N THR A 14 -4.92 -11.52 -10.62
CA THR A 14 -4.27 -10.41 -11.33
C THR A 14 -4.76 -9.08 -10.77
N ILE A 15 -3.83 -8.23 -10.38
CA ILE A 15 -4.06 -7.04 -9.57
C ILE A 15 -3.34 -5.85 -10.20
N ILE A 16 -3.97 -4.67 -10.15
CA ILE A 16 -3.31 -3.38 -10.37
C ILE A 16 -3.10 -2.70 -9.03
N VAL A 17 -1.88 -2.29 -8.77
CA VAL A 17 -1.51 -1.41 -7.66
C VAL A 17 -1.93 0.01 -8.02
N GLU A 18 -2.79 0.63 -7.24
CA GLU A 18 -3.30 1.99 -7.52
C GLU A 18 -2.75 3.03 -6.55
N SER A 19 -2.42 2.60 -5.33
CA SER A 19 -1.91 3.48 -4.27
C SER A 19 -0.75 2.83 -3.50
N PRO A 20 0.07 3.61 -2.77
CA PRO A 20 1.06 3.07 -1.85
C PRO A 20 0.47 2.19 -0.74
N ASP A 21 -0.77 2.45 -0.28
CA ASP A 21 -1.48 1.59 0.68
C ASP A 21 -1.66 0.16 0.17
N ASP A 22 -1.76 0.00 -1.15
CA ASP A 22 -1.89 -1.31 -1.77
C ASP A 22 -0.62 -2.14 -1.60
N LEU A 23 0.55 -1.47 -1.60
CA LEU A 23 1.83 -2.13 -1.38
C LEU A 23 1.92 -2.72 0.02
N TRP A 24 1.33 -2.03 1.01
CA TRP A 24 1.22 -2.54 2.37
C TRP A 24 0.41 -3.85 2.43
N ILE A 25 -0.72 -3.87 1.74
CA ILE A 25 -1.55 -5.07 1.67
C ILE A 25 -0.84 -6.18 0.92
N LEU A 26 -0.18 -5.85 -0.21
CA LEU A 26 0.56 -6.82 -1.01
C LEU A 26 1.76 -7.42 -0.27
N LYS A 27 2.42 -6.67 0.61
CA LYS A 27 3.48 -7.20 1.48
C LYS A 27 2.97 -8.37 2.34
N THR A 28 1.74 -8.26 2.85
CA THR A 28 1.11 -9.34 3.62
C THR A 28 0.58 -10.47 2.74
N VAL A 29 0.06 -10.13 1.56
CA VAL A 29 -0.58 -11.08 0.65
C VAL A 29 0.44 -11.94 -0.08
N ILE A 30 1.53 -11.34 -0.58
CA ILE A 30 2.61 -12.07 -1.25
C ILE A 30 3.49 -12.72 -0.20
N GLN A 31 3.58 -14.03 -0.24
CA GLN A 31 4.29 -14.81 0.75
C GLN A 31 5.45 -15.58 0.10
N PRO A 32 6.49 -15.96 0.86
CA PRO A 32 7.52 -16.87 0.36
C PRO A 32 6.90 -18.15 -0.22
N GLY A 33 7.36 -18.55 -1.40
CA GLY A 33 6.84 -19.70 -2.15
C GLY A 33 5.78 -19.35 -3.21
N ASP A 34 5.17 -18.18 -3.14
CA ASP A 34 4.25 -17.70 -4.18
C ASP A 34 5.00 -17.39 -5.48
N SER A 35 4.34 -17.52 -6.61
CA SER A 35 4.86 -17.05 -7.89
C SER A 35 4.23 -15.71 -8.23
N VAL A 36 5.06 -14.73 -8.54
CA VAL A 36 4.62 -13.37 -8.90
C VAL A 36 5.09 -13.06 -10.31
N ARG A 37 4.15 -12.76 -11.19
CA ARG A 37 4.42 -12.33 -12.57
C ARG A 37 4.20 -10.83 -12.68
N GLY A 38 5.22 -10.14 -13.20
CA GLY A 38 5.16 -8.68 -13.37
C GLY A 38 6.13 -8.18 -14.43
N SER A 39 5.93 -6.92 -14.84
CA SER A 39 6.84 -6.24 -15.76
C SER A 39 8.04 -5.69 -14.98
N THR A 40 9.24 -5.87 -15.53
CA THR A 40 10.49 -5.39 -14.96
C THR A 40 11.45 -4.92 -16.04
N GLU A 41 12.46 -4.14 -15.64
CA GLU A 41 13.58 -3.80 -16.50
C GLU A 41 14.82 -4.59 -16.09
N ARG A 42 15.45 -5.25 -17.05
CA ARG A 42 16.68 -6.00 -16.83
C ARG A 42 17.78 -5.53 -17.75
N LYS A 43 19.00 -5.43 -17.21
CA LYS A 43 20.20 -5.19 -18.02
C LYS A 43 20.57 -6.48 -18.73
N MET A 44 20.63 -6.43 -20.05
CA MET A 44 21.05 -7.54 -20.90
C MET A 44 22.27 -7.16 -21.71
N LYS A 45 23.21 -8.07 -21.84
CA LYS A 45 24.33 -7.90 -22.78
C LYS A 45 23.81 -8.26 -24.17
N VAL A 46 23.82 -7.31 -25.07
CA VAL A 46 23.47 -7.52 -26.47
C VAL A 46 24.76 -7.53 -27.30
N GLY A 47 25.03 -8.65 -27.99
CA GLY A 47 26.14 -8.79 -28.90
C GLY A 47 27.36 -9.42 -28.25
N GLY A 48 27.68 -10.64 -28.67
CA GLY A 48 28.84 -11.41 -28.30
C GLY A 48 29.13 -12.50 -29.34
N GLY A 49 29.34 -12.09 -30.57
CA GLY A 49 30.11 -12.87 -31.54
C GLY A 49 31.53 -12.30 -31.55
N GLY A 50 32.44 -12.84 -30.72
CA GLY A 50 33.89 -12.79 -30.95
C GLY A 50 34.58 -11.42 -30.91
N GLY A 51 34.23 -10.50 -29.96
CA GLY A 51 34.97 -9.24 -29.82
C GLY A 51 34.59 -8.51 -28.52
N GLU A 52 35.59 -7.92 -27.85
CA GLU A 52 35.46 -7.12 -26.66
C GLU A 52 34.55 -5.89 -26.90
N GLY A 53 33.27 -5.93 -26.51
CA GLY A 53 32.41 -4.76 -26.66
C GLY A 53 30.90 -5.05 -26.63
N GLY A 54 30.38 -5.91 -25.74
CA GLY A 54 28.96 -6.07 -25.61
C GLY A 54 28.31 -4.82 -24.98
N SER A 55 27.37 -4.15 -25.69
CA SER A 55 26.57 -3.07 -25.11
C SER A 55 25.56 -3.62 -24.11
N VAL A 56 25.47 -2.99 -22.93
CA VAL A 56 24.47 -3.32 -21.92
C VAL A 56 23.21 -2.50 -22.21
N VAL A 57 22.15 -3.16 -22.63
CA VAL A 57 20.84 -2.53 -22.89
C VAL A 57 19.88 -2.90 -21.77
N ARG A 58 19.08 -1.92 -21.28
CA ARG A 58 17.94 -2.20 -20.39
C ARG A 58 16.75 -2.59 -21.27
N LYS A 59 16.25 -3.80 -21.07
CA LYS A 59 15.08 -4.31 -21.78
C LYS A 59 13.93 -4.50 -20.81
N ARG A 60 12.79 -3.92 -21.14
CA ARG A 60 11.55 -4.16 -20.39
C ARG A 60 10.99 -5.51 -20.80
N MET A 61 10.64 -6.33 -19.81
CA MET A 61 10.13 -7.68 -20.01
C MET A 61 9.20 -8.09 -18.88
N THR A 62 8.43 -9.14 -19.11
CA THR A 62 7.59 -9.76 -18.09
C THR A 62 8.25 -11.01 -17.57
N LEU A 63 8.47 -11.10 -16.27
CA LEU A 63 9.06 -12.26 -15.61
C LEU A 63 8.10 -12.82 -14.57
N THR A 64 8.21 -14.11 -14.32
CA THR A 64 7.63 -14.77 -13.16
C THR A 64 8.73 -15.12 -12.17
N VAL A 65 8.59 -14.63 -10.94
CA VAL A 65 9.55 -14.86 -9.86
C VAL A 65 8.87 -15.65 -8.76
N LYS A 66 9.48 -16.75 -8.33
CA LYS A 66 9.08 -17.47 -7.12
C LYS A 66 9.62 -16.70 -5.93
N ALA A 67 8.73 -16.07 -5.18
CA ALA A 67 9.07 -15.19 -4.07
C ALA A 67 9.80 -15.95 -2.95
N GLU A 68 10.90 -15.41 -2.49
CA GLU A 68 11.65 -15.85 -1.29
C GLU A 68 11.50 -14.81 -0.18
N LYS A 69 11.50 -13.53 -0.55
CA LYS A 69 11.39 -12.41 0.38
C LYS A 69 10.60 -11.28 -0.23
N VAL A 70 9.81 -10.60 0.59
CA VAL A 70 9.06 -9.40 0.22
C VAL A 70 9.41 -8.29 1.20
N GLU A 71 9.97 -7.20 0.70
CA GLU A 71 10.40 -6.07 1.53
C GLU A 71 10.20 -4.73 0.82
N TYR A 72 10.09 -3.67 1.60
CA TYR A 72 10.09 -2.33 1.03
C TYR A 72 11.48 -1.96 0.51
N ALA A 73 11.52 -1.15 -0.54
CA ALA A 73 12.74 -0.44 -0.91
C ALA A 73 13.20 0.45 0.26
N PRO A 74 14.52 0.74 0.41
CA PRO A 74 15.03 1.54 1.52
C PRO A 74 14.36 2.93 1.67
N ASP A 75 13.95 3.51 0.55
CA ASP A 75 13.21 4.78 0.49
C ASP A 75 11.70 4.62 0.70
N GLY A 76 11.22 3.39 0.77
CA GLY A 76 9.81 3.04 0.97
C GLY A 76 8.89 3.33 -0.22
N SER A 77 9.44 3.69 -1.36
CA SER A 77 8.65 4.06 -2.56
C SER A 77 8.04 2.86 -3.29
N SER A 78 8.63 1.69 -3.13
CA SER A 78 8.21 0.46 -3.81
C SER A 78 8.29 -0.77 -2.91
N LEU A 79 7.54 -1.79 -3.27
CA LEU A 79 7.62 -3.12 -2.67
C LEU A 79 8.45 -4.03 -3.59
N ARG A 80 9.49 -4.64 -3.05
CA ARG A 80 10.36 -5.56 -3.77
C ARG A 80 9.99 -6.99 -3.47
N VAL A 81 9.75 -7.76 -4.52
CA VAL A 81 9.57 -9.22 -4.45
C VAL A 81 10.85 -9.85 -4.96
N LEU A 82 11.67 -10.34 -4.03
CA LEU A 82 12.94 -10.99 -4.32
C LEU A 82 12.71 -12.50 -4.41
N GLY A 83 13.39 -13.14 -5.36
CA GLY A 83 13.31 -14.59 -5.52
C GLY A 83 13.91 -15.07 -6.83
N VAL A 84 13.58 -16.27 -7.22
CA VAL A 84 14.14 -16.98 -8.37
C VAL A 84 13.22 -16.90 -9.58
N ILE A 85 13.78 -16.60 -10.75
CA ILE A 85 13.04 -16.58 -12.02
C ILE A 85 12.60 -18.00 -12.37
N THR A 86 11.28 -18.20 -12.52
CA THR A 86 10.69 -19.48 -12.93
C THR A 86 10.15 -19.46 -14.35
N ASP A 87 9.78 -18.27 -14.86
CA ASP A 87 9.27 -18.11 -16.22
C ASP A 87 9.59 -16.71 -16.78
N GLY A 88 9.76 -16.62 -18.08
CA GLY A 88 10.10 -15.39 -18.80
C GLY A 88 10.43 -15.64 -20.27
N PRO A 89 10.88 -14.61 -20.99
CA PRO A 89 11.39 -14.76 -22.37
C PRO A 89 12.54 -15.77 -22.45
N ASP A 90 12.72 -16.37 -23.63
CA ASP A 90 13.73 -17.43 -23.85
C ASP A 90 15.19 -16.94 -23.65
N ASP A 91 15.41 -15.64 -23.81
CA ASP A 91 16.71 -14.99 -23.62
C ASP A 91 17.04 -14.70 -22.13
N VAL A 92 16.18 -15.13 -21.20
CA VAL A 92 16.39 -14.97 -19.75
C VAL A 92 16.62 -16.33 -19.10
N PRO A 93 17.81 -16.57 -18.48
CA PRO A 93 18.07 -17.80 -17.75
C PRO A 93 17.12 -17.98 -16.58
N ARG A 94 16.52 -19.18 -16.48
CA ARG A 94 15.72 -19.58 -15.34
C ARG A 94 16.63 -20.02 -14.20
N GLY A 95 16.17 -19.86 -12.95
CA GLY A 95 16.96 -20.17 -11.78
C GLY A 95 17.83 -19.02 -11.27
N GLU A 96 17.95 -17.92 -12.00
CA GLU A 96 18.64 -16.73 -11.53
C GLU A 96 17.77 -15.92 -10.56
N HIS A 97 18.42 -15.26 -9.58
CA HIS A 97 17.73 -14.36 -8.67
C HIS A 97 17.37 -13.05 -9.38
N HIS A 98 16.18 -12.58 -9.09
CA HIS A 98 15.68 -11.31 -9.59
C HIS A 98 14.77 -10.64 -8.55
N SER A 99 14.68 -9.32 -8.63
CA SER A 99 13.79 -8.49 -7.82
C SER A 99 12.78 -7.79 -8.71
N LEU A 100 11.49 -8.10 -8.51
CA LEU A 100 10.41 -7.32 -9.09
C LEU A 100 10.13 -6.12 -8.19
N SER A 101 10.16 -4.91 -8.73
CA SER A 101 9.75 -3.69 -8.04
C SER A 101 8.31 -3.37 -8.37
N LEU A 102 7.47 -3.33 -7.32
CA LEU A 102 6.06 -3.01 -7.41
C LEU A 102 5.83 -1.58 -6.91
N GLU A 103 5.14 -0.79 -7.70
CA GLU A 103 4.83 0.61 -7.41
C GLU A 103 3.42 0.95 -7.92
N PRO A 104 2.82 2.08 -7.53
CA PRO A 104 1.55 2.50 -8.08
C PRO A 104 1.56 2.51 -9.61
N GLY A 105 0.59 1.82 -10.22
CA GLY A 105 0.53 1.55 -11.66
C GLY A 105 1.07 0.19 -12.08
N SER A 106 1.73 -0.56 -11.20
CA SER A 106 2.18 -1.92 -11.49
C SER A 106 0.98 -2.87 -11.66
N GLN A 107 1.02 -3.67 -12.72
CA GLN A 107 0.12 -4.81 -12.89
C GLN A 107 0.88 -6.09 -12.61
N ILE A 108 0.36 -6.91 -11.70
CA ILE A 108 0.96 -8.17 -11.28
C ILE A 108 -0.06 -9.30 -11.30
N THR A 109 0.44 -10.52 -11.49
CA THR A 109 -0.33 -11.74 -11.27
C THR A 109 0.33 -12.53 -10.16
N ILE A 110 -0.42 -12.82 -9.11
CA ILE A 110 0.01 -13.63 -7.97
C ILE A 110 -0.57 -15.02 -8.16
N MET A 111 0.27 -16.02 -8.06
CA MET A 111 -0.10 -17.45 -8.13
C MET A 111 0.31 -18.10 -6.82
N LYS A 112 -0.66 -18.74 -6.16
CA LYS A 112 -0.52 -19.46 -4.89
C LYS A 112 -1.00 -20.90 -5.07
N GLU A 113 -0.48 -21.80 -4.28
CA GLU A 113 -0.98 -23.17 -4.20
C GLU A 113 -2.46 -23.19 -3.75
N SER A 114 -2.79 -22.32 -2.78
CA SER A 114 -4.17 -22.08 -2.37
C SER A 114 -4.32 -20.63 -1.88
N TRP A 115 -5.51 -20.05 -2.05
CA TRP A 115 -5.84 -18.73 -1.54
C TRP A 115 -6.61 -18.87 -0.22
N PRO A 116 -5.97 -18.65 0.94
CA PRO A 116 -6.67 -18.59 2.22
C PRO A 116 -7.73 -17.50 2.20
N ARG A 117 -8.88 -17.78 2.82
CA ARG A 117 -10.02 -16.86 2.82
C ARG A 117 -9.68 -15.50 3.39
N TYR A 118 -8.89 -15.46 4.47
CA TYR A 118 -8.46 -14.21 5.09
C TYR A 118 -7.60 -13.32 4.15
N LEU A 119 -6.78 -13.91 3.26
CA LEU A 119 -6.05 -13.15 2.24
C LEU A 119 -6.97 -12.66 1.13
N VAL A 120 -7.93 -13.50 0.71
CA VAL A 120 -8.98 -13.09 -0.22
C VAL A 120 -9.78 -11.95 0.37
N GLY A 121 -10.25 -12.09 1.61
CA GLY A 121 -10.98 -11.05 2.33
C GLY A 121 -10.18 -9.75 2.46
N LYS A 122 -8.87 -9.83 2.75
CA LYS A 122 -7.97 -8.68 2.81
C LYS A 122 -7.85 -7.97 1.45
N LEU A 123 -7.72 -8.72 0.35
CA LEU A 123 -7.73 -8.18 -1.01
C LEU A 123 -9.08 -7.56 -1.37
N GLU A 124 -10.18 -8.24 -1.08
CA GLU A 124 -11.53 -7.74 -1.35
C GLU A 124 -11.86 -6.51 -0.51
N ALA A 125 -11.49 -6.50 0.77
CA ALA A 125 -11.62 -5.32 1.62
C ALA A 125 -10.78 -4.17 1.07
N ALA A 126 -9.54 -4.46 0.63
CA ALA A 126 -8.71 -3.50 -0.05
C ALA A 126 -9.34 -2.96 -1.34
N THR A 127 -10.14 -3.72 -2.06
CA THR A 127 -10.91 -3.19 -3.21
C THR A 127 -12.13 -2.37 -2.79
N LYS A 128 -12.63 -2.50 -1.58
CA LYS A 128 -13.82 -1.82 -1.06
C LYS A 128 -13.50 -0.57 -0.23
N GLN A 129 -12.30 -0.47 0.35
CA GLN A 129 -11.90 0.72 1.10
C GLN A 129 -11.71 1.90 0.15
N ASP A 130 -12.48 2.94 0.29
CA ASP A 130 -12.31 4.21 -0.39
C ASP A 130 -11.12 4.97 0.26
N ALA A 131 -9.88 4.49 0.04
CA ALA A 131 -8.71 5.32 0.29
C ALA A 131 -8.71 6.45 -0.72
N ALA A 132 -9.51 7.46 -0.44
CA ALA A 132 -9.61 8.64 -1.28
C ALA A 132 -8.52 9.62 -0.85
N LEU A 133 -7.64 9.97 -1.79
CA LEU A 133 -6.66 11.04 -1.63
C LEU A 133 -7.16 12.28 -2.34
N LEU A 134 -7.03 13.41 -1.69
CA LEU A 134 -7.16 14.70 -2.34
C LEU A 134 -5.78 15.14 -2.83
N VAL A 135 -5.59 15.21 -4.14
CA VAL A 135 -4.31 15.56 -4.74
C VAL A 135 -4.40 16.95 -5.36
N LEU A 136 -3.57 17.86 -4.90
CA LEU A 136 -3.40 19.18 -5.45
C LEU A 136 -2.11 19.24 -6.25
N LEU A 137 -2.19 19.62 -7.52
CA LEU A 137 -1.05 19.98 -8.34
C LEU A 137 -1.13 21.47 -8.63
N PHE A 138 -0.08 22.23 -8.35
CA PHE A 138 -0.15 23.67 -8.53
C PHE A 138 1.22 24.29 -8.84
N ASP A 139 1.17 25.45 -9.48
CA ASP A 139 2.26 26.38 -9.63
C ASP A 139 1.75 27.82 -9.42
N ARG A 140 2.43 28.81 -9.99
CA ARG A 140 2.00 30.22 -9.92
C ARG A 140 0.85 30.57 -10.86
N GLU A 141 0.60 29.76 -11.89
CA GLU A 141 -0.31 30.06 -13.00
C GLU A 141 -1.59 29.24 -12.96
N GLU A 142 -1.51 28.01 -12.44
CA GLU A 142 -2.66 27.11 -12.34
C GLU A 142 -2.58 26.21 -11.09
N ALA A 143 -3.75 25.77 -10.65
CA ALA A 143 -3.90 24.74 -9.66
C ALA A 143 -4.99 23.77 -10.10
N LYS A 144 -4.74 22.47 -9.97
CA LYS A 144 -5.65 21.38 -10.31
C LYS A 144 -5.83 20.50 -9.09
N LEU A 145 -7.08 20.34 -8.68
CA LEU A 145 -7.46 19.48 -7.57
C LEU A 145 -8.07 18.20 -8.13
N PHE A 146 -7.56 17.06 -7.66
CA PHE A 146 -8.00 15.74 -8.08
C PHE A 146 -8.47 14.94 -6.88
N GLY A 147 -9.60 14.25 -7.04
CA GLY A 147 -9.99 13.14 -6.20
C GLY A 147 -9.36 11.86 -6.74
N VAL A 148 -8.49 11.25 -5.97
CA VAL A 148 -7.90 9.94 -6.30
C VAL A 148 -8.63 8.90 -5.49
N THR A 149 -9.44 8.13 -6.17
CA THR A 149 -10.20 7.02 -5.60
C THR A 149 -9.86 5.74 -6.35
N ARG A 150 -10.35 4.62 -5.91
CA ARG A 150 -10.21 3.33 -6.62
C ARG A 150 -10.89 3.30 -7.98
N ARG A 151 -11.89 4.14 -8.18
CA ARG A 151 -12.58 4.29 -9.47
C ARG A 151 -11.74 5.04 -10.49
N GLY A 152 -10.64 5.65 -10.04
CA GLY A 152 -9.70 6.41 -10.87
C GLY A 152 -9.42 7.80 -10.31
N VAL A 153 -8.85 8.61 -11.16
CA VAL A 153 -8.50 10.00 -10.91
C VAL A 153 -9.54 10.90 -11.57
N GLU A 154 -10.25 11.67 -10.76
CA GLU A 154 -11.23 12.65 -11.20
C GLU A 154 -10.70 14.06 -10.97
N GLU A 155 -10.73 14.92 -11.98
CA GLU A 155 -10.42 16.35 -11.81
C GLU A 155 -11.64 17.04 -11.18
N LEU A 156 -11.46 17.58 -9.97
CA LEU A 156 -12.54 18.21 -9.21
C LEU A 156 -12.63 19.70 -9.46
N VAL A 157 -11.47 20.37 -9.47
CA VAL A 157 -11.36 21.83 -9.62
C VAL A 157 -10.12 22.17 -10.42
N ARG A 158 -10.25 23.17 -11.27
CA ARG A 158 -9.14 23.85 -11.94
C ARG A 158 -9.22 25.33 -11.68
N LEU A 159 -8.19 25.88 -11.03
CA LEU A 159 -8.03 27.31 -10.77
C LEU A 159 -6.95 27.89 -11.68
N ARG A 160 -7.11 29.13 -12.08
CA ARG A 160 -6.10 29.86 -12.85
C ARG A 160 -5.70 31.14 -12.12
N GLY A 161 -4.42 31.24 -11.81
CA GLY A 161 -3.84 32.45 -11.25
C GLY A 161 -3.76 33.56 -12.30
N LYS A 162 -4.15 34.74 -11.92
CA LYS A 162 -4.01 35.97 -12.76
C LYS A 162 -2.58 36.50 -12.58
N VAL A 163 -1.61 35.93 -13.29
CA VAL A 163 -0.22 36.42 -13.20
C VAL A 163 0.06 37.37 -14.34
N ALA A 164 0.31 38.66 -13.99
CA ALA A 164 0.84 39.64 -14.95
C ALA A 164 2.27 39.23 -15.34
N LYS A 165 2.58 39.25 -16.63
CA LYS A 165 3.85 38.76 -17.22
C LYS A 165 5.14 39.46 -16.74
N LYS A 166 5.09 40.53 -15.97
CA LYS A 166 6.26 41.37 -15.65
C LYS A 166 6.48 41.83 -14.20
N ALA A 167 5.55 41.60 -13.29
CA ALA A 167 5.78 41.80 -11.85
C ALA A 167 4.88 40.85 -11.07
N VAL A 168 5.45 40.11 -10.14
CA VAL A 168 4.64 39.37 -9.16
C VAL A 168 4.03 40.41 -8.24
N ASP A 169 2.77 40.76 -8.50
CA ASP A 169 1.98 41.52 -7.53
C ASP A 169 1.72 40.56 -6.36
N GLU A 170 2.43 40.71 -5.25
CA GLU A 170 2.34 39.89 -4.06
C GLU A 170 0.88 39.70 -3.59
N LYS A 171 0.07 40.77 -3.71
CA LYS A 171 -1.37 40.71 -3.35
C LYS A 171 -2.17 39.79 -4.24
N GLN A 172 -1.88 39.74 -5.55
CA GLN A 172 -2.57 38.82 -6.45
C GLN A 172 -2.12 37.37 -6.24
N ALA A 173 -0.85 37.14 -5.93
CA ALA A 173 -0.34 35.81 -5.58
C ALA A 173 -0.99 35.31 -4.28
N VAL A 174 -1.09 36.13 -3.23
CA VAL A 174 -1.76 35.76 -1.97
C VAL A 174 -3.22 35.37 -2.22
N ASN A 175 -3.96 36.14 -3.01
CA ASN A 175 -5.36 35.82 -3.33
C ASN A 175 -5.49 34.45 -4.03
N PHE A 176 -4.57 34.12 -4.93
CA PHE A 176 -4.62 32.84 -5.64
C PHE A 176 -4.40 31.64 -4.69
N TYR A 177 -3.44 31.75 -3.75
CA TYR A 177 -3.24 30.69 -2.76
C TYR A 177 -4.41 30.57 -1.78
N GLN A 178 -5.07 31.68 -1.44
CA GLN A 178 -6.30 31.66 -0.64
C GLN A 178 -7.45 30.96 -1.38
N GLU A 179 -7.58 31.16 -2.69
CA GLU A 179 -8.55 30.42 -3.52
C GLU A 179 -8.23 28.90 -3.52
N ILE A 180 -6.96 28.53 -3.61
CA ILE A 180 -6.52 27.12 -3.50
C ILE A 180 -6.89 26.53 -2.15
N VAL A 181 -6.60 27.24 -1.06
CA VAL A 181 -6.91 26.82 0.31
C VAL A 181 -8.42 26.69 0.51
N ALA A 182 -9.22 27.60 -0.01
CA ALA A 182 -10.68 27.54 0.06
C ALA A 182 -11.22 26.29 -0.66
N ALA A 183 -10.71 25.99 -1.86
CA ALA A 183 -11.08 24.79 -2.62
C ALA A 183 -10.67 23.50 -1.87
N LEU A 184 -9.48 23.46 -1.28
CA LEU A 184 -9.05 22.33 -0.45
C LEU A 184 -9.98 22.12 0.76
N ALA A 185 -10.31 23.21 1.49
CA ALA A 185 -11.19 23.16 2.64
C ALA A 185 -12.60 22.69 2.27
N GLU A 186 -13.17 23.18 1.17
CA GLU A 186 -14.46 22.75 0.69
C GLU A 186 -14.52 21.26 0.40
N HIS A 187 -13.51 20.73 -0.29
CA HIS A 187 -13.48 19.32 -0.65
C HIS A 187 -13.13 18.42 0.55
N ASP A 188 -12.27 18.86 1.48
CA ASP A 188 -11.96 18.12 2.72
C ASP A 188 -13.21 18.04 3.62
N ALA A 189 -13.99 19.11 3.71
CA ALA A 189 -15.23 19.15 4.51
C ALA A 189 -16.29 18.15 4.04
N ARG A 190 -16.22 17.68 2.81
CA ARG A 190 -17.11 16.61 2.30
C ARG A 190 -16.80 15.24 2.89
N GLY A 191 -15.71 15.10 3.68
CA GLY A 191 -15.37 13.92 4.47
C GLY A 191 -14.97 12.67 3.70
N LYS A 192 -14.68 12.78 2.40
CA LYS A 192 -14.35 11.65 1.52
C LYS A 192 -12.86 11.31 1.47
N TYR A 193 -12.01 12.25 1.89
CA TYR A 193 -10.57 12.16 1.71
C TYR A 193 -9.85 12.00 3.05
N SER A 194 -9.00 10.99 3.14
CA SER A 194 -8.21 10.73 4.36
C SER A 194 -6.98 11.62 4.43
N TYR A 195 -6.42 11.99 3.29
CA TYR A 195 -5.19 12.79 3.16
C TYR A 195 -5.25 13.76 2.00
N ILE A 196 -4.47 14.83 2.14
CA ILE A 196 -4.19 15.80 1.11
C ILE A 196 -2.72 15.68 0.75
N VAL A 197 -2.41 15.51 -0.53
CA VAL A 197 -1.05 15.53 -1.04
C VAL A 197 -0.94 16.66 -2.05
N ALA A 198 -0.11 17.65 -1.75
CA ALA A 198 0.05 18.82 -2.59
C ALA A 198 1.43 18.84 -3.23
N GLY A 199 1.47 18.81 -4.55
CA GLY A 199 2.68 18.84 -5.37
C GLY A 199 2.84 20.16 -6.11
N ALA A 200 4.05 20.74 -6.04
CA ALA A 200 4.40 21.94 -6.77
C ALA A 200 5.85 21.89 -7.27
N PRO A 201 6.19 22.54 -8.41
CA PRO A 201 7.57 22.77 -8.78
C PRO A 201 8.26 23.67 -7.74
N ALA A 202 9.47 23.25 -7.31
CA ALA A 202 10.39 24.00 -6.43
C ALA A 202 9.73 24.96 -5.40
N PHE A 203 9.86 26.27 -5.59
CA PHE A 203 9.56 27.30 -4.58
C PHE A 203 8.07 27.50 -4.24
N TRP A 204 7.13 27.08 -5.09
CA TRP A 204 5.71 27.38 -4.91
C TRP A 204 5.09 26.69 -3.70
N ARG A 205 5.66 25.60 -3.27
CA ARG A 205 5.27 24.85 -2.08
C ARG A 205 5.24 25.71 -0.82
N GLU A 206 6.27 26.52 -0.61
CA GLU A 206 6.43 27.36 0.60
C GLU A 206 5.37 28.46 0.72
N TYR A 207 4.87 28.97 -0.42
CA TYR A 207 3.80 29.95 -0.41
C TYR A 207 2.47 29.33 0.04
N LEU A 208 2.12 28.14 -0.48
CA LEU A 208 0.91 27.46 -0.04
C LEU A 208 1.00 27.09 1.44
N GLU A 209 2.15 26.63 1.92
CA GLU A 209 2.34 26.22 3.31
C GLU A 209 2.04 27.36 4.30
N LYS A 210 2.36 28.58 3.95
CA LYS A 210 2.09 29.78 4.79
C LYS A 210 0.59 30.07 4.90
N GLU A 211 -0.16 29.82 3.83
CA GLU A 211 -1.60 30.09 3.76
C GLU A 211 -2.48 28.95 4.32
N LEU A 212 -1.92 27.74 4.51
CA LEU A 212 -2.67 26.60 5.01
C LEU A 212 -3.06 26.78 6.48
N PRO A 213 -4.37 26.70 6.83
CA PRO A 213 -4.83 26.62 8.20
C PRO A 213 -4.24 25.41 8.94
N ALA A 214 -4.08 25.50 10.25
CA ALA A 214 -3.45 24.46 11.07
C ALA A 214 -4.10 23.08 10.91
N GLU A 215 -5.42 23.01 10.73
CA GLU A 215 -6.17 21.77 10.52
C GLU A 215 -5.83 21.10 9.18
N LEU A 216 -5.83 21.86 8.10
CA LEU A 216 -5.46 21.34 6.78
C LEU A 216 -3.98 21.01 6.71
N ARG A 217 -3.12 21.81 7.33
CA ARG A 217 -1.67 21.58 7.37
C ARG A 217 -1.31 20.23 7.98
N ARG A 218 -2.03 19.80 9.03
CA ARG A 218 -1.81 18.48 9.67
C ARG A 218 -2.14 17.30 8.77
N LYS A 219 -3.05 17.48 7.81
CA LYS A 219 -3.48 16.45 6.86
C LYS A 219 -2.75 16.53 5.52
N THR A 220 -1.96 17.58 5.29
CA THR A 220 -1.36 17.87 3.98
C THR A 220 0.11 17.51 3.97
N VAL A 221 0.52 16.69 3.03
CA VAL A 221 1.91 16.46 2.66
C VAL A 221 2.25 17.29 1.43
N LEU A 222 3.29 18.12 1.57
CA LEU A 222 3.82 18.96 0.50
C LEU A 222 5.03 18.27 -0.13
N THR A 223 5.01 18.09 -1.45
CA THR A 223 6.12 17.47 -2.18
C THR A 223 6.43 18.22 -3.48
N THR A 224 7.52 17.85 -4.12
CA THR A 224 7.95 18.45 -5.38
C THR A 224 7.52 17.59 -6.56
N ILE A 225 7.03 18.25 -7.62
CA ILE A 225 6.67 17.63 -8.89
C ILE A 225 7.35 18.35 -10.04
N SER A 226 7.44 17.69 -11.19
CA SER A 226 8.06 18.25 -12.41
C SER A 226 7.12 19.16 -13.20
N ALA A 227 5.80 18.91 -13.19
CA ALA A 227 4.80 19.65 -13.96
C ALA A 227 3.42 19.59 -13.31
N VAL A 228 2.54 20.58 -13.61
CA VAL A 228 1.14 20.62 -13.11
C VAL A 228 0.22 19.88 -14.09
N GLU A 229 0.50 18.60 -14.32
CA GLU A 229 -0.28 17.75 -15.21
C GLU A 229 -0.76 16.48 -14.51
N ARG A 230 -1.84 15.89 -15.02
CA ARG A 230 -2.40 14.64 -14.47
C ARG A 230 -1.37 13.51 -14.38
N THR A 231 -0.39 13.49 -15.28
CA THR A 231 0.71 12.52 -15.29
C THR A 231 1.61 12.63 -14.05
N ALA A 232 1.75 13.84 -13.48
CA ALA A 232 2.52 14.08 -12.27
C ALA A 232 1.90 13.45 -11.01
N ILE A 233 0.64 13.00 -11.05
CA ILE A 233 0.02 12.27 -9.94
C ILE A 233 0.79 10.99 -9.64
N ARG A 234 1.27 10.26 -10.67
CA ARG A 234 2.10 9.07 -10.47
C ARG A 234 3.44 9.40 -9.82
N GLU A 235 4.08 10.48 -10.28
CA GLU A 235 5.32 10.97 -9.70
C GLU A 235 5.13 11.33 -8.22
N LEU A 236 4.05 12.06 -7.91
CA LEU A 236 3.70 12.48 -6.57
C LEU A 236 3.45 11.29 -5.63
N LEU A 237 2.69 10.29 -6.07
CA LEU A 237 2.39 9.10 -5.27
C LEU A 237 3.62 8.20 -5.04
N ALA A 238 4.63 8.27 -5.91
CA ALA A 238 5.89 7.55 -5.76
C ALA A 238 6.91 8.27 -4.85
N ARG A 239 6.62 9.48 -4.38
CA ARG A 239 7.54 10.24 -3.52
C ARG A 239 7.69 9.58 -2.15
N PRO A 240 8.94 9.49 -1.61
CA PRO A 240 9.21 8.82 -0.34
C PRO A 240 8.41 9.37 0.84
N GLU A 241 8.21 10.68 0.91
CA GLU A 241 7.44 11.35 1.96
C GLU A 241 5.95 10.96 1.93
N VAL A 242 5.37 10.77 0.74
CA VAL A 242 3.99 10.31 0.58
C VAL A 242 3.87 8.84 0.97
N ALA A 243 4.79 8.00 0.50
CA ALA A 243 4.85 6.60 0.88
C ALA A 243 5.05 6.41 2.40
N LYS A 244 5.85 7.29 3.04
CA LYS A 244 6.05 7.30 4.50
C LYS A 244 4.76 7.63 5.24
N LEU A 245 4.04 8.68 4.83
CA LEU A 245 2.76 9.08 5.43
C LEU A 245 1.75 7.92 5.42
N LEU A 246 1.61 7.26 4.29
CA LEU A 246 0.66 6.17 4.14
C LEU A 246 1.04 4.96 5.02
N ARG A 247 2.35 4.67 5.17
CA ARG A 247 2.83 3.65 6.10
C ARG A 247 2.57 3.99 7.57
N GLU A 248 2.90 5.19 8.00
CA GLU A 248 2.68 5.64 9.37
C GLU A 248 1.21 5.51 9.77
N ASN A 249 0.31 5.71 8.82
CA ASN A 249 -1.11 5.54 9.05
C ASN A 249 -1.57 4.09 9.18
N SER A 250 -1.03 3.19 8.38
CA SER A 250 -1.27 1.76 8.54
C SER A 250 -0.77 1.29 9.90
N THR A 251 0.41 1.73 10.31
CA THR A 251 0.97 1.46 11.64
C THR A 251 0.07 2.00 12.76
N MET A 252 -0.42 3.23 12.64
CA MET A 252 -1.33 3.82 13.64
C MET A 252 -2.66 3.07 13.75
N ARG A 253 -3.23 2.61 12.62
CA ARG A 253 -4.44 1.77 12.64
C ARG A 253 -4.19 0.43 13.33
N GLU A 254 -3.08 -0.23 13.00
CA GLU A 254 -2.69 -1.49 13.62
C GLU A 254 -2.43 -1.32 15.12
N MET A 255 -1.77 -0.23 15.52
CA MET A 255 -1.57 0.10 16.93
C MET A 255 -2.89 0.34 17.66
N GLY A 256 -3.86 1.01 17.05
CA GLY A 256 -5.20 1.18 17.61
C GLY A 256 -5.89 -0.16 17.90
N LEU A 257 -5.82 -1.11 16.94
CA LEU A 257 -6.33 -2.46 17.13
C LEU A 257 -5.62 -3.21 18.27
N VAL A 258 -4.30 -3.06 18.37
CA VAL A 258 -3.51 -3.68 19.45
C VAL A 258 -3.88 -3.09 20.80
N GLU A 259 -4.04 -1.78 20.92
CA GLU A 259 -4.43 -1.11 22.16
C GLU A 259 -5.85 -1.53 22.60
N GLU A 260 -6.79 -1.65 21.66
CA GLU A 260 -8.13 -2.16 21.95
C GLU A 260 -8.07 -3.60 22.46
N ALA A 261 -7.29 -4.47 21.83
CA ALA A 261 -7.10 -5.86 22.25
C ALA A 261 -6.49 -5.93 23.66
N LEU A 262 -5.42 -5.18 23.93
CA LEU A 262 -4.75 -5.16 25.23
C LEU A 262 -5.64 -4.56 26.34
N ALA A 263 -6.46 -3.58 26.02
CA ALA A 263 -7.48 -3.08 26.96
C ALA A 263 -8.53 -4.15 27.31
N GLY A 264 -8.77 -5.11 26.41
CA GLY A 264 -9.60 -6.29 26.64
C GLY A 264 -8.99 -7.28 27.64
N LEU A 265 -7.65 -7.33 27.75
CA LEU A 265 -6.95 -8.26 28.64
C LEU A 265 -7.34 -8.05 30.12
N ALA A 266 -7.32 -6.81 30.57
CA ALA A 266 -7.72 -6.47 31.97
C ALA A 266 -9.18 -6.79 32.28
N LYS A 267 -10.04 -6.93 31.26
CA LYS A 267 -11.46 -7.26 31.37
C LYS A 267 -11.77 -8.75 31.15
N GLY A 268 -10.74 -9.59 30.98
CA GLY A 268 -10.91 -11.00 30.67
C GLY A 268 -11.48 -11.27 29.25
N ARG A 269 -11.46 -10.25 28.36
CA ARG A 269 -12.00 -10.32 27.00
C ARG A 269 -10.94 -10.55 25.92
N LEU A 270 -9.73 -10.90 26.30
CA LEU A 270 -8.67 -11.28 25.37
C LEU A 270 -8.24 -12.72 25.66
N ALA A 271 -8.36 -13.58 24.66
CA ALA A 271 -7.75 -14.91 24.69
C ALA A 271 -6.38 -14.85 24.02
N TYR A 272 -5.38 -15.51 24.59
CA TYR A 272 -4.04 -15.66 24.05
C TYR A 272 -3.51 -17.06 24.31
N GLY A 273 -2.60 -17.52 23.41
CA GLY A 273 -2.25 -18.92 23.35
C GLY A 273 -3.29 -19.75 22.58
N LEU A 274 -2.80 -20.60 21.68
CA LEU A 274 -3.66 -21.34 20.74
C LEU A 274 -4.82 -22.11 21.41
N PRO A 275 -4.64 -22.85 22.54
CA PRO A 275 -5.73 -23.60 23.14
C PRO A 275 -6.92 -22.70 23.58
N GLU A 276 -6.64 -21.56 24.24
CA GLU A 276 -7.71 -20.66 24.69
C GLU A 276 -8.44 -19.99 23.51
N ILE A 277 -7.68 -19.68 22.43
CA ILE A 277 -8.24 -19.07 21.23
C ILE A 277 -9.12 -20.09 20.49
N GLU A 278 -8.68 -21.34 20.38
CA GLU A 278 -9.44 -22.44 19.77
C GLU A 278 -10.74 -22.69 20.54
N ASP A 279 -10.69 -22.74 21.86
CA ASP A 279 -11.90 -22.89 22.69
C ASP A 279 -12.89 -21.73 22.50
N ALA A 280 -12.41 -20.49 22.51
CA ALA A 280 -13.25 -19.32 22.26
C ALA A 280 -13.86 -19.35 20.84
N ALA A 281 -13.09 -19.78 19.83
CA ALA A 281 -13.55 -19.89 18.46
C ALA A 281 -14.62 -21.00 18.29
N LEU A 282 -14.45 -22.15 18.95
CA LEU A 282 -15.44 -23.24 18.95
C LEU A 282 -16.75 -22.80 19.60
N GLN A 283 -16.69 -22.00 20.64
CA GLN A 283 -17.88 -21.43 21.31
C GLN A 283 -18.54 -20.29 20.52
N GLY A 284 -17.95 -19.85 19.39
CA GLY A 284 -18.42 -18.69 18.62
C GLY A 284 -18.21 -17.35 19.37
N ASN A 285 -17.40 -17.36 20.44
CA ASN A 285 -17.13 -16.21 21.31
C ASN A 285 -15.94 -15.38 20.82
N VAL A 286 -15.67 -15.31 19.51
CA VAL A 286 -14.61 -14.49 18.95
C VAL A 286 -15.21 -13.36 18.14
N ALA A 287 -14.95 -12.11 18.55
CA ALA A 287 -15.28 -10.91 17.78
C ALA A 287 -14.24 -10.65 16.71
N ALA A 288 -12.94 -10.76 17.06
CA ALA A 288 -11.84 -10.59 16.12
C ALA A 288 -10.62 -11.44 16.52
N ILE A 289 -9.88 -11.94 15.54
CA ILE A 289 -8.54 -12.49 15.71
C ILE A 289 -7.53 -11.50 15.14
N ILE A 290 -6.51 -11.22 15.94
CA ILE A 290 -5.34 -10.45 15.53
C ILE A 290 -4.16 -11.42 15.42
N VAL A 291 -3.53 -11.48 14.25
CA VAL A 291 -2.39 -12.37 13.97
C VAL A 291 -1.25 -11.57 13.36
N THR A 292 0.00 -11.83 13.76
CA THR A 292 1.17 -11.18 13.20
C THR A 292 1.67 -11.91 11.95
N GLU A 293 2.32 -11.19 11.02
CA GLU A 293 3.02 -11.82 9.88
C GLU A 293 4.08 -12.81 10.36
N ASN A 294 4.73 -12.52 11.49
CA ASN A 294 5.72 -13.40 12.10
C ASN A 294 5.09 -14.73 12.54
N ALA A 295 3.91 -14.70 13.17
CA ALA A 295 3.21 -15.91 13.58
C ALA A 295 2.75 -16.74 12.37
N ILE A 296 2.30 -16.11 11.30
CA ILE A 296 1.96 -16.80 10.04
C ILE A 296 3.19 -17.47 9.44
N ALA A 297 4.32 -16.75 9.35
CA ALA A 297 5.57 -17.28 8.84
C ALA A 297 6.08 -18.46 9.71
N LYS A 298 6.04 -18.30 11.04
CA LYS A 298 6.40 -19.33 12.00
C LYS A 298 5.54 -20.59 11.84
N ALA A 299 4.22 -20.44 11.80
CA ALA A 299 3.29 -21.55 11.63
C ALA A 299 3.55 -22.33 10.33
N ARG A 300 3.94 -21.65 9.26
CA ARG A 300 4.32 -22.25 8.00
C ARG A 300 5.61 -23.05 8.10
N ASN A 301 6.66 -22.47 8.68
CA ASN A 301 7.97 -23.11 8.84
C ASN A 301 7.88 -24.35 9.74
N GLU A 302 6.98 -24.36 10.70
CA GLU A 302 6.72 -25.46 11.62
C GLU A 302 5.67 -26.48 11.10
N GLY A 303 5.19 -26.33 9.87
CA GLY A 303 4.19 -27.22 9.30
C GLY A 303 2.79 -27.07 9.89
N ARG A 304 2.53 -26.02 10.68
CA ARG A 304 1.26 -25.75 11.38
C ARG A 304 0.36 -24.74 10.68
N ALA A 305 0.70 -24.36 9.44
CA ALA A 305 -0.09 -23.41 8.66
C ALA A 305 -1.56 -23.82 8.54
N HIS A 306 -1.84 -25.11 8.35
CA HIS A 306 -3.19 -25.66 8.27
C HIS A 306 -4.03 -25.43 9.52
N GLN A 307 -3.41 -25.56 10.72
CA GLN A 307 -4.09 -25.32 12.00
C GLN A 307 -4.46 -23.85 12.16
N LEU A 308 -3.49 -22.96 11.89
CA LEU A 308 -3.74 -21.52 11.93
C LEU A 308 -4.84 -21.12 10.94
N GLU A 309 -4.80 -21.63 9.72
CA GLU A 309 -5.82 -21.33 8.72
C GLU A 309 -7.22 -21.84 9.12
N ALA A 310 -7.30 -23.03 9.73
CA ALA A 310 -8.56 -23.58 10.25
C ALA A 310 -9.14 -22.69 11.35
N LEU A 311 -8.29 -22.18 12.26
CA LEU A 311 -8.70 -21.26 13.31
C LEU A 311 -9.23 -19.93 12.74
N LEU A 312 -8.53 -19.34 11.77
CA LEU A 312 -8.96 -18.10 11.12
C LEU A 312 -10.28 -18.29 10.37
N ARG A 313 -10.46 -19.42 9.67
CA ARG A 313 -11.72 -19.78 9.02
C ARG A 313 -12.86 -19.98 10.01
N GLN A 314 -12.59 -20.59 11.17
CA GLN A 314 -13.59 -20.75 12.22
C GLN A 314 -14.08 -19.40 12.74
N CYS A 315 -13.18 -18.44 12.98
CA CYS A 315 -13.52 -17.09 13.34
C CYS A 315 -14.44 -16.42 12.30
N GLU A 316 -14.06 -16.48 11.02
CA GLU A 316 -14.85 -15.90 9.91
C GLU A 316 -16.24 -16.57 9.78
N SER A 317 -16.34 -17.89 10.02
CA SER A 317 -17.61 -18.62 9.92
C SER A 317 -18.64 -18.16 10.97
N THR A 318 -18.15 -17.66 12.11
CA THR A 318 -18.96 -17.09 13.19
C THR A 318 -19.10 -15.56 13.11
N ARG A 319 -18.78 -14.96 11.95
CA ARG A 319 -18.80 -13.51 11.71
C ARG A 319 -17.79 -12.73 12.57
N GLY A 320 -16.68 -13.36 12.95
CA GLY A 320 -15.55 -12.67 13.54
C GLY A 320 -14.67 -12.06 12.46
N GLU A 321 -13.96 -11.01 12.81
CA GLU A 321 -13.00 -10.35 11.91
C GLU A 321 -11.60 -10.96 12.06
N VAL A 322 -10.81 -10.93 10.99
CA VAL A 322 -9.41 -11.35 11.02
C VAL A 322 -8.54 -10.19 10.61
N HIS A 323 -7.67 -9.74 11.52
CA HIS A 323 -6.72 -8.66 11.30
C HIS A 323 -5.29 -9.20 11.29
N ILE A 324 -4.55 -8.91 10.22
CA ILE A 324 -3.15 -9.28 10.10
C ILE A 324 -2.31 -8.03 10.31
N LEU A 325 -1.43 -8.10 11.31
CA LEU A 325 -0.47 -7.04 11.59
C LEU A 325 0.81 -7.25 10.78
N GLY A 326 1.31 -6.18 10.20
CA GLY A 326 2.54 -6.16 9.41
C GLY A 326 3.53 -5.09 9.86
N SER A 327 3.15 -4.12 10.72
CA SER A 327 4.09 -3.15 11.27
C SER A 327 4.88 -3.73 12.45
N ASP A 328 6.19 -3.49 12.45
CA ASP A 328 7.09 -4.03 13.48
C ASP A 328 6.65 -3.64 14.89
N GLU A 329 6.16 -2.40 15.06
CA GLU A 329 5.72 -1.88 16.35
C GLU A 329 4.47 -2.57 16.87
N ALA A 330 3.47 -2.79 16.01
CA ALA A 330 2.24 -3.50 16.37
C ALA A 330 2.50 -4.99 16.58
N MET A 331 3.28 -5.61 15.69
CA MET A 331 3.67 -7.02 15.81
C MET A 331 4.39 -7.31 17.10
N GLY A 332 5.37 -6.47 17.50
CA GLY A 332 6.18 -6.68 18.71
C GLY A 332 5.33 -6.85 19.98
N LYS A 333 4.21 -6.12 20.09
CA LYS A 333 3.29 -6.24 21.24
C LYS A 333 2.52 -7.56 21.24
N ILE A 334 2.07 -8.02 20.08
CA ILE A 334 1.28 -9.25 19.95
C ILE A 334 2.18 -10.49 19.90
N ASP A 335 3.39 -10.40 19.35
CA ASP A 335 4.37 -11.47 19.36
C ASP A 335 4.76 -11.86 20.80
N GLY A 336 4.79 -10.89 21.72
CA GLY A 336 4.95 -11.13 23.16
C GLY A 336 3.85 -12.01 23.79
N LEU A 337 2.67 -12.10 23.17
CA LEU A 337 1.55 -12.95 23.56
C LEU A 337 1.41 -14.23 22.71
N GLY A 338 2.44 -14.54 21.91
CA GLY A 338 2.47 -15.72 21.04
C GLY A 338 2.12 -15.46 19.57
N GLY A 339 1.95 -14.18 19.18
CA GLY A 339 1.72 -13.74 17.81
C GLY A 339 0.29 -13.91 17.29
N VAL A 340 -0.61 -14.53 18.10
CA VAL A 340 -2.03 -14.67 17.78
C VAL A 340 -2.82 -14.38 19.06
N VAL A 341 -3.80 -13.50 18.97
CA VAL A 341 -4.74 -13.20 20.06
C VAL A 341 -6.17 -13.12 19.53
N ALA A 342 -7.16 -13.39 20.38
CA ALA A 342 -8.58 -13.27 20.02
C ALA A 342 -9.31 -12.35 21.00
N MET A 343 -9.99 -11.35 20.45
CA MET A 343 -10.91 -10.49 21.17
C MET A 343 -12.25 -11.22 21.34
N LYS A 344 -12.67 -11.45 22.59
CA LYS A 344 -13.93 -12.14 22.90
C LYS A 344 -15.10 -11.16 22.86
N ARG A 345 -16.29 -11.67 22.53
CA ARG A 345 -17.54 -10.90 22.50
C ARG A 345 -18.07 -10.66 23.91
N TRP A 346 -17.92 -11.66 24.77
CA TRP A 346 -18.33 -11.63 26.19
C TRP A 346 -17.29 -12.29 27.08
#